data_778a20408c62e8cbc747a5d048a4378b
#
_entry.id   778a20408c62e8cbc747a5d048a4378b
#
_cell.length_a   1.000
_cell.length_b   1.000
_cell.length_c   1.000
_cell.angle_alpha   90.00
_cell.angle_beta   90.00
_cell.angle_gamma   90.00
#
_symmetry.space_group_name_H-M   'P 1'
#
loop_
_entity.id
_entity.type
_entity.pdbx_description
1 polymer ?
#
loop_
_entity_poly.entity_id
_entity_poly.type
_entity_poly.pdbx_seq_one_letter_code
_entity_poly.pdbx_strand_id
1 'polypeptide(L)'
;MTPLRPDTATAAPQRNARSADAAAGIKNLQQLIELRWIAVVGQVFTIEMAHYSLNLTLPVREMLLVVGCLAVFNVVSLLRLRTGVMVRNVELFLALLIDVAVLTVQLYLSGGTSNPFVFLYLLQITLGAVLLRGAYIWSIVIITLLCFGVLATHHLPLELPQDLHQGLSSLYVIGLLVCFVLNATLVVVFITRINLNLRERDARLAAARRRRVEEEHIVRMGLLASGAAHELGTPLSTLAVILGDWQHDKQLAAYPALKEDIDEMQAQVQRCKSIVSGILLSAGETRGEASMQTTVRTFVDALAEEW
;
A
#
# COMPACT_ATOMS: atom_id res chain seq x y z
N MET A 1 -23.76 -6.12 -40.69
CA MET A 1 -22.56 -5.41 -40.13
C MET A 1 -22.92 -4.97 -38.72
N THR A 2 -22.56 -5.76 -37.73
CA THR A 2 -22.80 -5.47 -36.31
C THR A 2 -21.54 -4.74 -35.77
N PRO A 3 -21.65 -3.58 -35.12
CA PRO A 3 -20.48 -2.89 -34.62
C PRO A 3 -19.87 -3.66 -33.40
N LEU A 4 -18.58 -3.94 -33.51
CA LEU A 4 -17.74 -4.47 -32.41
C LEU A 4 -17.83 -3.56 -31.20
N ARG A 5 -18.22 -4.11 -30.05
CA ARG A 5 -18.13 -3.44 -28.74
C ARG A 5 -16.65 -3.17 -28.43
N PRO A 6 -16.29 -1.95 -28.00
CA PRO A 6 -14.92 -1.65 -27.60
C PRO A 6 -14.54 -2.42 -26.33
N ASP A 7 -13.30 -2.91 -26.34
CA ASP A 7 -12.63 -3.73 -25.33
C ASP A 7 -12.79 -3.24 -23.88
N THR A 8 -13.49 -4.01 -23.07
CA THR A 8 -13.57 -3.86 -21.62
C THR A 8 -12.31 -4.35 -20.87
N ALA A 9 -11.37 -4.98 -21.59
CA ALA A 9 -10.16 -5.58 -21.01
C ALA A 9 -9.08 -4.58 -20.58
N THR A 10 -9.04 -3.36 -21.14
CA THR A 10 -8.03 -2.33 -20.82
C THR A 10 -8.39 -1.44 -19.63
N ALA A 11 -9.62 -1.48 -19.12
CA ALA A 11 -10.09 -0.61 -18.04
C ALA A 11 -9.73 -1.09 -16.62
N ALA A 12 -9.51 -2.38 -16.42
CA ALA A 12 -9.24 -2.97 -15.09
C ALA A 12 -7.88 -2.56 -14.48
N PRO A 13 -6.74 -2.58 -15.18
CA PRO A 13 -5.44 -2.20 -14.62
C PRO A 13 -5.36 -0.71 -14.27
N GLN A 14 -6.02 0.17 -15.05
CA GLN A 14 -6.04 1.61 -14.77
C GLN A 14 -6.90 1.96 -13.55
N ARG A 15 -7.98 1.25 -13.30
CA ARG A 15 -8.85 1.44 -12.14
C ARG A 15 -8.13 1.06 -10.84
N ASN A 16 -7.38 -0.03 -10.85
CA ASN A 16 -6.58 -0.48 -9.71
C ASN A 16 -5.41 0.47 -9.39
N ALA A 17 -4.74 1.03 -10.41
CA ALA A 17 -3.69 2.02 -10.22
C ALA A 17 -4.23 3.33 -9.59
N ARG A 18 -5.38 3.81 -10.06
CA ARG A 18 -6.05 5.01 -9.50
C ARG A 18 -6.50 4.81 -8.06
N SER A 19 -7.01 3.64 -7.69
CA SER A 19 -7.39 3.33 -6.31
C SER A 19 -6.18 3.25 -5.37
N ALA A 20 -5.05 2.72 -5.82
CA ALA A 20 -3.80 2.69 -5.07
C ALA A 20 -3.21 4.10 -4.85
N ASP A 21 -3.25 4.96 -5.88
CA ASP A 21 -2.80 6.35 -5.77
C ASP A 21 -3.71 7.18 -4.84
N ALA A 22 -5.02 6.93 -4.86
CA ALA A 22 -5.98 7.56 -3.94
C ALA A 22 -5.70 7.18 -2.48
N ALA A 23 -5.50 5.90 -2.20
CA ALA A 23 -5.18 5.42 -0.85
C ALA A 23 -3.83 5.99 -0.35
N ALA A 24 -2.83 6.10 -1.23
CA ALA A 24 -1.54 6.72 -0.89
C ALA A 24 -1.70 8.21 -0.54
N GLY A 25 -2.49 8.96 -1.29
CA GLY A 25 -2.74 10.38 -1.03
C GLY A 25 -3.41 10.62 0.33
N ILE A 26 -4.42 9.82 0.67
CA ILE A 26 -5.11 9.88 1.98
C ILE A 26 -4.12 9.62 3.13
N LYS A 27 -3.28 8.59 3.00
CA LYS A 27 -2.29 8.24 4.02
C LYS A 27 -1.22 9.33 4.18
N ASN A 28 -0.78 9.93 3.08
CA ASN A 28 0.17 11.05 3.10
C ASN A 28 -0.41 12.28 3.81
N LEU A 29 -1.68 12.62 3.53
CA LEU A 29 -2.36 13.73 4.20
C LEU A 29 -2.53 13.44 5.70
N GLN A 30 -2.88 12.22 6.08
CA GLN A 30 -2.98 11.82 7.48
C GLN A 30 -1.64 11.99 8.21
N GLN A 31 -0.54 11.54 7.63
CA GLN A 31 0.79 11.73 8.21
C GLN A 31 1.17 13.21 8.37
N LEU A 32 0.82 14.04 7.40
CA LEU A 32 1.06 15.48 7.46
C LEU A 32 0.27 16.12 8.62
N ILE A 33 -0.99 15.73 8.82
CA ILE A 33 -1.84 16.19 9.93
C ILE A 33 -1.24 15.80 11.29
N GLU A 34 -0.79 14.56 11.44
CA GLU A 34 -0.17 14.06 12.70
C GLU A 34 1.12 14.83 13.01
N LEU A 35 1.99 15.03 12.03
CA LEU A 35 3.24 15.79 12.21
C LEU A 35 2.97 17.26 12.53
N ARG A 36 1.94 17.86 11.93
CA ARG A 36 1.56 19.25 12.20
C ARG A 36 1.06 19.44 13.63
N TRP A 37 0.34 18.47 14.23
CA TRP A 37 0.00 18.54 15.66
C TRP A 37 1.23 18.55 16.55
N ILE A 38 2.25 17.75 16.23
CA ILE A 38 3.51 17.76 16.96
C ILE A 38 4.19 19.13 16.82
N ALA A 39 4.19 19.69 15.60
CA ALA A 39 4.75 21.02 15.34
C ALA A 39 4.01 22.13 16.09
N VAL A 40 2.67 22.11 16.16
CA VAL A 40 1.85 23.08 16.90
C VAL A 40 2.19 23.04 18.39
N VAL A 41 2.23 21.84 19.00
CA VAL A 41 2.59 21.69 20.42
C VAL A 41 4.03 22.14 20.68
N GLY A 42 4.98 21.76 19.82
CA GLY A 42 6.37 22.17 19.91
C GLY A 42 6.57 23.69 19.79
N GLN A 43 5.85 24.34 18.89
CA GLN A 43 5.90 25.79 18.71
C GLN A 43 5.37 26.53 19.95
N VAL A 44 4.20 26.11 20.47
CA VAL A 44 3.66 26.71 21.71
C VAL A 44 4.65 26.57 22.85
N PHE A 45 5.17 25.36 23.08
CA PHE A 45 6.15 25.10 24.14
C PHE A 45 7.41 25.96 23.98
N THR A 46 7.93 26.07 22.76
CA THR A 46 9.15 26.87 22.48
C THR A 46 8.91 28.35 22.70
N ILE A 47 7.76 28.91 22.28
CA ILE A 47 7.42 30.33 22.48
C ILE A 47 7.30 30.63 23.98
N GLU A 48 6.56 29.82 24.72
CA GLU A 48 6.39 29.99 26.17
C GLU A 48 7.71 29.86 26.92
N MET A 49 8.52 28.85 26.57
CA MET A 49 9.84 28.66 27.16
C MET A 49 10.78 29.86 26.86
N ALA A 50 10.79 30.37 25.65
CA ALA A 50 11.60 31.51 25.27
C ALA A 50 11.17 32.79 26.00
N HIS A 51 9.86 32.98 26.17
CA HIS A 51 9.32 34.14 26.87
C HIS A 51 9.54 34.10 28.39
N TYR A 52 9.17 32.98 29.03
CA TYR A 52 9.21 32.90 30.52
C TYR A 52 10.56 32.48 31.10
N SER A 53 11.28 31.54 30.42
CA SER A 53 12.54 31.04 30.96
C SER A 53 13.76 31.81 30.52
N LEU A 54 13.73 32.37 29.28
CA LEU A 54 14.84 33.12 28.71
C LEU A 54 14.61 34.63 28.73
N ASN A 55 13.45 35.11 29.22
CA ASN A 55 13.05 36.52 29.28
C ASN A 55 13.26 37.26 27.95
N LEU A 56 13.02 36.58 26.83
CA LEU A 56 13.15 37.19 25.50
C LEU A 56 11.94 38.07 25.22
N THR A 57 12.17 39.27 24.66
CA THR A 57 11.12 40.17 24.24
C THR A 57 10.59 39.70 22.87
N LEU A 58 9.65 38.78 22.89
CA LEU A 58 9.00 38.22 21.72
C LEU A 58 7.59 38.79 21.57
N PRO A 59 7.10 39.01 20.35
CA PRO A 59 5.70 39.33 20.06
C PRO A 59 4.83 38.09 20.23
N VAL A 60 4.67 37.60 21.49
CA VAL A 60 4.04 36.32 21.84
C VAL A 60 2.61 36.24 21.32
N ARG A 61 1.84 37.35 21.36
CA ARG A 61 0.46 37.40 20.88
C ARG A 61 0.37 37.08 19.41
N GLU A 62 1.21 37.70 18.60
CA GLU A 62 1.26 37.54 17.15
C GLU A 62 1.72 36.11 16.80
N MET A 63 2.73 35.60 17.51
CA MET A 63 3.24 34.26 17.32
C MET A 63 2.18 33.20 17.66
N LEU A 64 1.46 33.35 18.78
CA LEU A 64 0.39 32.42 19.15
C LEU A 64 -0.82 32.49 18.22
N LEU A 65 -1.14 33.69 17.67
CA LEU A 65 -2.16 33.80 16.64
C LEU A 65 -1.80 32.99 15.37
N VAL A 66 -0.55 33.05 14.94
CA VAL A 66 -0.07 32.28 13.78
C VAL A 66 -0.17 30.76 14.04
N VAL A 67 0.23 30.31 15.25
CA VAL A 67 0.07 28.90 15.65
C VAL A 67 -1.41 28.51 15.72
N GLY A 68 -2.27 29.40 16.24
CA GLY A 68 -3.71 29.19 16.26
C GLY A 68 -4.31 29.02 14.86
N CYS A 69 -3.90 29.86 13.90
CA CYS A 69 -4.29 29.70 12.49
C CYS A 69 -3.85 28.35 11.92
N LEU A 70 -2.63 27.91 12.23
CA LEU A 70 -2.13 26.59 11.82
C LEU A 70 -2.96 25.46 12.41
N ALA A 71 -3.32 25.55 13.70
CA ALA A 71 -4.16 24.56 14.37
C ALA A 71 -5.57 24.49 13.75
N VAL A 72 -6.19 25.62 13.44
CA VAL A 72 -7.48 25.68 12.74
C VAL A 72 -7.37 25.05 11.35
N PHE A 73 -6.33 25.37 10.60
CA PHE A 73 -6.07 24.76 9.30
C PHE A 73 -5.90 23.24 9.42
N ASN A 74 -5.25 22.74 10.48
CA ASN A 74 -5.07 21.32 10.73
C ASN A 74 -6.41 20.62 11.03
N VAL A 75 -7.30 21.27 11.80
CA VAL A 75 -8.67 20.77 12.05
C VAL A 75 -9.46 20.70 10.73
N VAL A 76 -9.38 21.71 9.88
CA VAL A 76 -10.02 21.72 8.56
C VAL A 76 -9.47 20.58 7.70
N SER A 77 -8.17 20.34 7.71
CA SER A 77 -7.52 19.23 7.00
C SER A 77 -8.01 17.87 7.52
N LEU A 78 -8.22 17.73 8.84
CA LEU A 78 -8.77 16.52 9.45
C LEU A 78 -10.24 16.28 9.04
N LEU A 79 -11.05 17.34 9.02
CA LEU A 79 -12.44 17.25 8.54
C LEU A 79 -12.48 16.87 7.05
N ARG A 80 -11.59 17.45 6.25
CA ARG A 80 -11.42 17.10 4.83
C ARG A 80 -11.03 15.63 4.65
N LEU A 81 -10.15 15.09 5.49
CA LEU A 81 -9.75 13.68 5.46
C LEU A 81 -10.96 12.74 5.71
N ARG A 82 -11.89 13.12 6.61
CA ARG A 82 -13.10 12.34 6.91
C ARG A 82 -14.09 12.24 5.75
N THR A 83 -14.02 13.13 4.75
CA THR A 83 -14.91 13.05 3.58
C THR A 83 -14.59 11.90 2.64
N GLY A 84 -13.44 11.21 2.80
CA GLY A 84 -13.03 10.05 1.99
C GLY A 84 -12.74 10.37 0.51
N VAL A 85 -12.79 11.65 0.11
CA VAL A 85 -12.53 12.05 -1.28
C VAL A 85 -11.02 11.96 -1.58
N MET A 86 -10.69 11.56 -2.79
CA MET A 86 -9.31 11.41 -3.27
C MET A 86 -8.47 12.68 -3.05
N VAL A 87 -7.31 12.53 -2.40
CA VAL A 87 -6.36 13.62 -2.15
C VAL A 87 -5.43 13.77 -3.36
N ARG A 88 -5.36 14.98 -3.90
CA ARG A 88 -4.51 15.31 -5.06
C ARG A 88 -3.14 15.81 -4.61
N ASN A 89 -2.11 15.63 -5.45
CA ASN A 89 -0.76 16.16 -5.18
C ASN A 89 -0.76 17.69 -4.94
N VAL A 90 -1.66 18.41 -5.60
CA VAL A 90 -1.83 19.87 -5.40
C VAL A 90 -2.29 20.18 -3.97
N GLU A 91 -3.19 19.39 -3.39
CA GLU A 91 -3.65 19.57 -2.00
C GLU A 91 -2.50 19.39 -1.01
N LEU A 92 -1.68 18.34 -1.20
CA LEU A 92 -0.49 18.11 -0.39
C LEU A 92 0.55 19.22 -0.53
N PHE A 93 0.76 19.70 -1.75
CA PHE A 93 1.66 20.82 -2.04
C PHE A 93 1.19 22.10 -1.33
N LEU A 94 -0.09 22.47 -1.46
CA LEU A 94 -0.66 23.64 -0.81
C LEU A 94 -0.61 23.51 0.72
N ALA A 95 -0.87 22.33 1.26
CA ALA A 95 -0.77 22.09 2.69
C ALA A 95 0.66 22.30 3.20
N LEU A 96 1.66 21.79 2.47
CA LEU A 96 3.07 21.98 2.81
C LEU A 96 3.53 23.44 2.62
N LEU A 97 2.98 24.14 1.62
CA LEU A 97 3.25 25.57 1.39
C LEU A 97 2.75 26.43 2.56
N ILE A 98 1.60 26.10 3.14
CA ILE A 98 1.09 26.77 4.35
C ILE A 98 2.05 26.51 5.53
N ASP A 99 2.58 25.29 5.68
CA ASP A 99 3.55 24.99 6.73
C ASP A 99 4.84 25.81 6.58
N VAL A 100 5.34 25.96 5.33
CA VAL A 100 6.49 26.81 5.01
C VAL A 100 6.17 28.28 5.33
N ALA A 101 4.98 28.76 4.95
CA ALA A 101 4.58 30.15 5.21
C ALA A 101 4.48 30.45 6.72
N VAL A 102 3.85 29.56 7.49
CA VAL A 102 3.76 29.68 8.96
C VAL A 102 5.15 29.69 9.58
N LEU A 103 6.03 28.78 9.20
CA LEU A 103 7.41 28.74 9.70
C LEU A 103 8.14 30.05 9.35
N THR A 104 7.97 30.56 8.14
CA THR A 104 8.59 31.84 7.70
C THR A 104 8.11 33.02 8.57
N VAL A 105 6.80 33.11 8.84
CA VAL A 105 6.25 34.17 9.69
C VAL A 105 6.77 34.04 11.12
N GLN A 106 6.84 32.83 11.68
CA GLN A 106 7.38 32.59 13.02
C GLN A 106 8.86 33.02 13.11
N LEU A 107 9.66 32.65 12.12
CA LEU A 107 11.07 33.06 12.05
C LEU A 107 11.21 34.59 11.88
N TYR A 108 10.37 35.21 11.05
CA TYR A 108 10.35 36.66 10.88
C TYR A 108 10.12 37.39 12.21
N LEU A 109 9.20 36.90 13.05
CA LEU A 109 8.86 37.46 14.36
C LEU A 109 9.91 37.19 15.46
N SER A 110 10.85 36.25 15.22
CA SER A 110 11.77 35.74 16.25
C SER A 110 13.25 35.83 15.86
N GLY A 111 13.65 36.84 15.06
CA GLY A 111 15.05 37.10 14.76
C GLY A 111 15.56 36.57 13.42
N GLY A 112 14.67 36.12 12.54
CA GLY A 112 14.98 35.75 11.16
C GLY A 112 15.99 34.60 11.04
N THR A 113 17.04 34.82 10.26
CA THR A 113 18.09 33.83 10.04
C THR A 113 19.01 33.62 11.23
N SER A 114 19.00 34.53 12.21
CA SER A 114 19.73 34.35 13.48
C SER A 114 19.03 33.36 14.42
N ASN A 115 17.79 32.98 14.12
CA ASN A 115 17.06 32.00 14.90
C ASN A 115 17.50 30.58 14.49
N PRO A 116 17.98 29.72 15.41
CA PRO A 116 18.44 28.37 15.10
C PRO A 116 17.34 27.47 14.50
N PHE A 117 16.05 27.78 14.71
CA PHE A 117 14.95 27.04 14.12
C PHE A 117 14.79 27.23 12.61
N VAL A 118 15.61 28.11 11.97
CA VAL A 118 15.69 28.23 10.50
C VAL A 118 16.00 26.91 9.81
N PHE A 119 16.73 26.02 10.48
CA PHE A 119 17.01 24.66 9.96
C PHE A 119 15.78 23.76 9.83
N LEU A 120 14.63 24.15 10.40
CA LEU A 120 13.36 23.42 10.17
C LEU A 120 12.88 23.51 8.71
N TYR A 121 13.42 24.44 7.90
CA TYR A 121 13.19 24.40 6.44
C TYR A 121 13.68 23.10 5.81
N LEU A 122 14.76 22.48 6.32
CA LEU A 122 15.24 21.18 5.84
C LEU A 122 14.20 20.07 6.09
N LEU A 123 13.46 20.17 7.19
CA LEU A 123 12.35 19.24 7.46
C LEU A 123 11.25 19.42 6.40
N GLN A 124 10.87 20.65 6.07
CA GLN A 124 9.85 20.91 5.04
C GLN A 124 10.26 20.39 3.67
N ILE A 125 11.55 20.56 3.29
CA ILE A 125 12.12 20.03 2.05
C ILE A 125 12.06 18.50 2.06
N THR A 126 12.43 17.85 3.17
CA THR A 126 12.42 16.39 3.32
C THR A 126 10.99 15.85 3.21
N LEU A 127 10.01 16.50 3.87
CA LEU A 127 8.60 16.17 3.75
C LEU A 127 8.11 16.31 2.30
N GLY A 128 8.49 17.40 1.63
CA GLY A 128 8.18 17.62 0.23
C GLY A 128 8.74 16.55 -0.68
N ALA A 129 10.00 16.14 -0.47
CA ALA A 129 10.67 15.10 -1.26
C ALA A 129 9.98 13.73 -1.15
N VAL A 130 9.35 13.45 -0.02
CA VAL A 130 8.68 12.17 0.23
C VAL A 130 7.20 12.18 -0.15
N LEU A 131 6.49 13.27 0.13
CA LEU A 131 5.04 13.35 -0.04
C LEU A 131 4.62 13.79 -1.45
N LEU A 132 5.46 14.58 -2.14
CA LEU A 132 5.15 15.18 -3.43
C LEU A 132 5.81 14.42 -4.58
N ARG A 133 5.32 14.67 -5.79
CA ARG A 133 5.86 14.05 -7.02
C ARG A 133 6.28 15.13 -8.03
N GLY A 134 7.36 14.84 -8.75
CA GLY A 134 7.80 15.64 -9.90
C GLY A 134 8.19 17.08 -9.56
N ALA A 135 7.67 18.03 -10.32
CA ALA A 135 8.03 19.44 -10.22
C ALA A 135 7.67 20.10 -8.88
N TYR A 136 6.67 19.59 -8.15
CA TYR A 136 6.28 20.13 -6.84
C TYR A 136 7.40 20.06 -5.80
N ILE A 137 8.28 19.05 -5.87
CA ILE A 137 9.44 18.91 -4.98
C ILE A 137 10.38 20.13 -5.15
N TRP A 138 10.75 20.40 -6.39
CA TRP A 138 11.62 21.52 -6.70
C TRP A 138 10.98 22.87 -6.39
N SER A 139 9.65 22.99 -6.53
CA SER A 139 8.93 24.19 -6.15
C SER A 139 9.04 24.48 -4.65
N ILE A 140 8.93 23.48 -3.78
CA ILE A 140 9.14 23.66 -2.32
C ILE A 140 10.58 24.08 -2.04
N VAL A 141 11.59 23.47 -2.68
CA VAL A 141 13.00 23.86 -2.52
C VAL A 141 13.20 25.33 -2.88
N ILE A 142 12.70 25.76 -4.05
CA ILE A 142 12.85 27.14 -4.52
C ILE A 142 12.14 28.12 -3.56
N ILE A 143 10.91 27.80 -3.16
CA ILE A 143 10.13 28.65 -2.26
C ILE A 143 10.81 28.79 -0.89
N THR A 144 11.31 27.70 -0.31
CA THR A 144 12.01 27.76 0.98
C THR A 144 13.32 28.54 0.89
N LEU A 145 14.06 28.44 -0.22
CA LEU A 145 15.26 29.25 -0.48
C LEU A 145 14.92 30.74 -0.62
N LEU A 146 13.82 31.07 -1.33
CA LEU A 146 13.35 32.46 -1.42
C LEU A 146 12.91 33.02 -0.07
N CYS A 147 12.16 32.23 0.72
CA CYS A 147 11.77 32.61 2.09
C CYS A 147 13.00 32.85 2.98
N PHE A 148 14.00 31.97 2.89
CA PHE A 148 15.27 32.16 3.62
C PHE A 148 15.99 33.46 3.18
N GLY A 149 16.06 33.71 1.88
CA GLY A 149 16.64 34.96 1.34
C GLY A 149 15.91 36.22 1.81
N VAL A 150 14.57 36.19 1.88
CA VAL A 150 13.77 37.31 2.42
C VAL A 150 14.05 37.49 3.92
N LEU A 151 14.11 36.40 4.69
CA LEU A 151 14.41 36.47 6.12
C LEU A 151 15.83 36.98 6.42
N ALA A 152 16.78 36.77 5.53
CA ALA A 152 18.14 37.28 5.67
C ALA A 152 18.19 38.82 5.59
N THR A 153 17.26 39.43 4.86
CA THR A 153 17.20 40.90 4.67
C THR A 153 16.12 41.59 5.49
N HIS A 154 15.01 40.89 5.77
CA HIS A 154 13.84 41.43 6.43
C HIS A 154 13.41 40.52 7.56
N HIS A 155 13.63 40.94 8.80
CA HIS A 155 13.16 40.27 10.02
C HIS A 155 13.06 41.29 11.15
N LEU A 156 12.26 40.94 12.16
CA LEU A 156 12.24 41.74 13.41
C LEU A 156 13.50 41.40 14.21
N PRO A 157 14.32 42.41 14.60
CA PRO A 157 15.50 42.17 15.41
C PRO A 157 15.07 41.62 16.78
N LEU A 158 15.77 40.59 17.25
CA LEU A 158 15.56 40.03 18.57
C LEU A 158 16.35 40.92 19.56
N GLU A 159 15.65 41.65 20.45
CA GLU A 159 16.29 42.39 21.56
C GLU A 159 16.67 41.39 22.66
N LEU A 160 17.97 41.19 22.80
CA LEU A 160 18.52 40.31 23.82
C LEU A 160 18.84 41.13 25.09
N PRO A 161 18.49 40.66 26.31
CA PRO A 161 18.89 41.28 27.54
C PRO A 161 20.41 41.42 27.63
N GLN A 162 20.90 42.58 28.12
CA GLN A 162 22.33 42.95 28.17
C GLN A 162 23.19 41.92 28.93
N ASP A 163 22.60 41.25 29.93
CA ASP A 163 23.27 40.22 30.73
C ASP A 163 23.60 38.94 29.95
N LEU A 164 22.91 38.73 28.85
CA LEU A 164 23.13 37.57 27.97
C LEU A 164 24.18 37.79 26.86
N HIS A 165 24.68 39.04 26.69
CA HIS A 165 25.70 39.30 25.67
C HIS A 165 27.01 38.53 25.87
N GLN A 166 27.37 38.18 27.10
CA GLN A 166 28.51 37.32 27.43
C GLN A 166 28.20 35.81 27.21
N GLY A 167 26.90 35.43 27.16
CA GLY A 167 26.44 34.07 26.99
C GLY A 167 25.79 33.79 25.60
N LEU A 168 25.78 34.75 24.67
CA LEU A 168 25.10 34.66 23.37
C LEU A 168 25.52 33.43 22.56
N SER A 169 26.80 33.08 22.58
CA SER A 169 27.32 31.88 21.92
C SER A 169 26.76 30.60 22.58
N SER A 170 26.54 30.60 23.88
CA SER A 170 25.99 29.48 24.63
C SER A 170 24.50 29.28 24.34
N LEU A 171 23.69 30.36 24.37
CA LEU A 171 22.24 30.29 24.08
C LEU A 171 21.97 29.89 22.62
N TYR A 172 22.69 30.46 21.68
CA TYR A 172 22.60 30.11 20.25
C TYR A 172 22.99 28.66 20.01
N VAL A 173 24.10 28.19 20.64
CA VAL A 173 24.56 26.80 20.51
C VAL A 173 23.56 25.83 21.15
N ILE A 174 22.94 26.16 22.29
CA ILE A 174 21.88 25.34 22.89
C ILE A 174 20.65 25.29 21.96
N GLY A 175 20.21 26.44 21.41
CA GLY A 175 19.11 26.51 20.45
C GLY A 175 19.39 25.68 19.19
N LEU A 176 20.61 25.76 18.66
CA LEU A 176 21.05 24.95 17.52
C LEU A 176 21.03 23.45 17.84
N LEU A 177 21.52 23.05 19.03
CA LEU A 177 21.47 21.65 19.48
C LEU A 177 20.04 21.15 19.61
N VAL A 178 19.15 21.92 20.23
CA VAL A 178 17.73 21.57 20.35
C VAL A 178 17.09 21.42 18.98
N CYS A 179 17.33 22.36 18.06
CA CYS A 179 16.84 22.31 16.71
C CYS A 179 17.38 21.09 15.93
N PHE A 180 18.66 20.79 16.10
CA PHE A 180 19.29 19.62 15.49
C PHE A 180 18.67 18.31 16.00
N VAL A 181 18.52 18.14 17.31
CA VAL A 181 17.91 16.95 17.92
C VAL A 181 16.46 16.80 17.48
N LEU A 182 15.69 17.90 17.49
CA LEU A 182 14.31 17.91 17.05
C LEU A 182 14.20 17.49 15.56
N ASN A 183 15.01 18.10 14.70
CA ASN A 183 15.02 17.82 13.26
C ASN A 183 15.43 16.37 12.98
N ALA A 184 16.51 15.90 13.59
CA ALA A 184 16.98 14.53 13.47
C ALA A 184 15.92 13.52 13.93
N THR A 185 15.30 13.77 15.10
CA THR A 185 14.23 12.91 15.63
C THR A 185 13.03 12.85 14.68
N LEU A 186 12.54 14.00 14.21
CA LEU A 186 11.40 14.06 13.31
C LEU A 186 11.71 13.37 11.98
N VAL A 187 12.90 13.58 11.40
CA VAL A 187 13.32 12.91 10.16
C VAL A 187 13.41 11.39 10.34
N VAL A 188 14.01 10.91 11.44
CA VAL A 188 14.09 9.48 11.74
C VAL A 188 12.71 8.85 11.91
N VAL A 189 11.83 9.47 12.72
CA VAL A 189 10.45 8.98 12.91
C VAL A 189 9.71 8.92 11.58
N PHE A 190 9.84 9.96 10.76
CA PHE A 190 9.18 10.06 9.48
C PHE A 190 9.68 9.01 8.48
N ILE A 191 11.01 8.86 8.33
CA ILE A 191 11.61 7.85 7.44
C ILE A 191 11.25 6.44 7.90
N THR A 192 11.26 6.20 9.22
CA THR A 192 10.87 4.90 9.78
C THR A 192 9.41 4.56 9.45
N ARG A 193 8.49 5.49 9.61
CA ARG A 193 7.07 5.31 9.23
C ARG A 193 6.89 5.02 7.75
N ILE A 194 7.64 5.72 6.87
CA ILE A 194 7.59 5.47 5.43
C ILE A 194 8.11 4.08 5.09
N ASN A 195 9.24 3.69 5.65
CA ASN A 195 9.82 2.37 5.42
C ASN A 195 8.88 1.23 5.84
N LEU A 196 8.19 1.39 6.98
CA LEU A 196 7.17 0.43 7.41
C LEU A 196 6.02 0.33 6.40
N ASN A 197 5.52 1.48 5.92
CA ASN A 197 4.46 1.52 4.92
C ASN A 197 4.89 0.88 3.57
N LEU A 198 6.13 1.11 3.14
CA LEU A 198 6.68 0.50 1.92
C LEU A 198 6.80 -1.02 2.06
N ARG A 199 7.34 -1.51 3.18
CA ARG A 199 7.44 -2.95 3.47
C ARG A 199 6.08 -3.65 3.46
N GLU A 200 5.06 -3.01 4.05
CA GLU A 200 3.70 -3.54 4.03
C GLU A 200 3.13 -3.63 2.60
N ARG A 201 3.37 -2.61 1.78
CA ARG A 201 2.98 -2.61 0.36
C ARG A 201 3.70 -3.70 -0.43
N ASP A 202 5.01 -3.85 -0.23
CA ASP A 202 5.83 -4.87 -0.90
C ASP A 202 5.39 -6.28 -0.50
N ALA A 203 5.09 -6.51 0.78
CA ALA A 203 4.55 -7.77 1.27
C ALA A 203 3.20 -8.13 0.62
N ARG A 204 2.28 -7.14 0.51
CA ARG A 204 0.98 -7.33 -0.17
C ARG A 204 1.16 -7.63 -1.66
N LEU A 205 2.08 -6.94 -2.33
CA LEU A 205 2.39 -7.20 -3.75
C LEU A 205 3.00 -8.59 -3.95
N ALA A 206 3.91 -9.00 -3.06
CA ALA A 206 4.50 -10.34 -3.10
C ALA A 206 3.44 -11.43 -2.88
N ALA A 207 2.53 -11.24 -1.92
CA ALA A 207 1.42 -12.17 -1.67
C ALA A 207 0.47 -12.26 -2.89
N ALA A 208 0.14 -11.12 -3.52
CA ALA A 208 -0.71 -11.10 -4.72
C ALA A 208 -0.04 -11.80 -5.91
N ARG A 209 1.28 -11.64 -6.08
CA ARG A 209 2.04 -12.34 -7.12
C ARG A 209 2.07 -13.85 -6.90
N ARG A 210 2.29 -14.29 -5.66
CA ARG A 210 2.25 -15.72 -5.31
C ARG A 210 0.90 -16.35 -5.65
N ARG A 211 -0.21 -15.72 -5.25
CA ARG A 211 -1.56 -16.18 -5.57
C ARG A 211 -1.79 -16.31 -7.08
N ARG A 212 -1.35 -15.34 -7.88
CA ARG A 212 -1.45 -15.41 -9.34
C ARG A 212 -0.68 -16.58 -9.94
N VAL A 213 0.53 -16.84 -9.43
CA VAL A 213 1.34 -17.99 -9.90
C VAL A 213 0.66 -19.30 -9.52
N GLU A 214 0.09 -19.41 -8.32
CA GLU A 214 -0.67 -20.57 -7.88
C GLU A 214 -1.92 -20.79 -8.73
N GLU A 215 -2.70 -19.72 -8.98
CA GLU A 215 -3.89 -19.77 -9.87
C GLU A 215 -3.51 -20.19 -11.30
N GLU A 216 -2.43 -19.64 -11.86
CA GLU A 216 -1.94 -20.01 -13.19
C GLU A 216 -1.48 -21.46 -13.23
N HIS A 217 -0.81 -21.95 -12.17
CA HIS A 217 -0.36 -23.34 -12.06
C HIS A 217 -1.56 -24.29 -12.00
N ILE A 218 -2.58 -23.97 -11.19
CA ILE A 218 -3.83 -24.74 -11.09
C ILE A 218 -4.54 -24.83 -12.44
N VAL A 219 -4.69 -23.69 -13.13
CA VAL A 219 -5.34 -23.66 -14.47
C VAL A 219 -4.55 -24.49 -15.47
N ARG A 220 -3.22 -24.39 -15.47
CA ARG A 220 -2.35 -25.15 -16.37
C ARG A 220 -2.45 -26.66 -16.11
N MET A 221 -2.43 -27.06 -14.82
CA MET A 221 -2.61 -28.47 -14.42
C MET A 221 -3.98 -29.01 -14.83
N GLY A 222 -5.04 -28.21 -14.66
CA GLY A 222 -6.39 -28.59 -15.08
C GLY A 222 -6.51 -28.79 -16.60
N LEU A 223 -5.85 -27.93 -17.39
CA LEU A 223 -5.81 -28.06 -18.85
C LEU A 223 -5.05 -29.32 -19.30
N LEU A 224 -3.89 -29.57 -18.66
CA LEU A 224 -3.08 -30.77 -18.96
C LEU A 224 -3.83 -32.06 -18.57
N ALA A 225 -4.47 -32.09 -17.40
CA ALA A 225 -5.26 -33.23 -16.95
C ALA A 225 -6.45 -33.50 -17.91
N SER A 226 -7.17 -32.46 -18.31
CA SER A 226 -8.29 -32.56 -19.26
C SER A 226 -7.84 -33.06 -20.64
N GLY A 227 -6.71 -32.54 -21.15
CA GLY A 227 -6.15 -33.01 -22.44
C GLY A 227 -5.70 -34.46 -22.36
N ALA A 228 -4.93 -34.82 -21.34
CA ALA A 228 -4.44 -36.17 -21.14
C ALA A 228 -5.59 -37.19 -21.00
N ALA A 229 -6.64 -36.82 -20.26
CA ALA A 229 -7.79 -37.68 -20.07
C ALA A 229 -8.59 -37.91 -21.37
N HIS A 230 -8.72 -36.90 -22.22
CA HIS A 230 -9.34 -37.03 -23.52
C HIS A 230 -8.53 -37.94 -24.43
N GLU A 231 -7.21 -37.76 -24.50
CA GLU A 231 -6.28 -38.55 -25.30
C GLU A 231 -6.16 -40.01 -24.81
N LEU A 232 -6.26 -40.27 -23.52
CA LEU A 232 -6.24 -41.60 -22.93
C LEU A 232 -7.62 -42.29 -22.98
N GLY A 233 -8.69 -41.54 -22.86
CA GLY A 233 -10.06 -42.05 -22.89
C GLY A 233 -10.43 -42.75 -24.18
N THR A 234 -9.96 -42.25 -25.30
CA THR A 234 -10.22 -42.81 -26.65
C THR A 234 -9.59 -44.21 -26.81
N PRO A 235 -8.28 -44.45 -26.59
CA PRO A 235 -7.69 -45.79 -26.73
C PRO A 235 -8.21 -46.77 -25.69
N LEU A 236 -8.44 -46.33 -24.44
CA LEU A 236 -9.02 -47.19 -23.43
C LEU A 236 -10.45 -47.63 -23.76
N SER A 237 -11.24 -46.77 -24.41
CA SER A 237 -12.58 -47.14 -24.86
C SER A 237 -12.53 -48.09 -26.02
N THR A 238 -11.59 -47.92 -26.95
CA THR A 238 -11.37 -48.88 -28.05
C THR A 238 -10.96 -50.23 -27.53
N LEU A 239 -10.02 -50.31 -26.60
CA LEU A 239 -9.61 -51.57 -25.96
C LEU A 239 -10.77 -52.23 -25.24
N ALA A 240 -11.61 -51.49 -24.52
CA ALA A 240 -12.77 -52.04 -23.83
C ALA A 240 -13.79 -52.64 -24.79
N VAL A 241 -13.98 -52.07 -26.00
CA VAL A 241 -14.88 -52.59 -27.03
C VAL A 241 -14.30 -53.88 -27.59
N ILE A 242 -13.01 -53.89 -27.98
CA ILE A 242 -12.36 -55.12 -28.52
C ILE A 242 -12.41 -56.27 -27.53
N LEU A 243 -12.09 -56.03 -26.28
CA LEU A 243 -12.15 -57.05 -25.22
C LEU A 243 -13.58 -57.55 -24.97
N GLY A 244 -14.57 -56.63 -25.05
CA GLY A 244 -15.99 -56.99 -24.98
C GLY A 244 -16.45 -57.88 -26.12
N ASP A 245 -15.99 -57.60 -27.35
CA ASP A 245 -16.28 -58.43 -28.52
C ASP A 245 -15.67 -59.82 -28.38
N TRP A 246 -14.42 -59.93 -27.92
CA TRP A 246 -13.76 -61.22 -27.65
C TRP A 246 -14.44 -62.01 -26.55
N GLN A 247 -14.94 -61.40 -25.48
CA GLN A 247 -15.68 -62.05 -24.40
C GLN A 247 -16.96 -62.76 -24.91
N HIS A 248 -17.56 -62.24 -25.99
CA HIS A 248 -18.79 -62.75 -26.59
C HIS A 248 -18.53 -63.69 -27.78
N ASP A 249 -17.27 -63.90 -28.20
CA ASP A 249 -16.93 -64.81 -29.27
C ASP A 249 -17.06 -66.28 -28.84
N LYS A 250 -17.91 -67.03 -29.59
CA LYS A 250 -18.15 -68.43 -29.31
C LYS A 250 -16.92 -69.34 -29.50
N GLN A 251 -15.98 -68.96 -30.36
CA GLN A 251 -14.76 -69.71 -30.58
C GLN A 251 -13.78 -69.56 -29.41
N LEU A 252 -13.68 -68.37 -28.82
CA LEU A 252 -12.84 -68.06 -27.67
C LEU A 252 -13.44 -68.61 -26.38
N ALA A 253 -14.76 -68.74 -26.27
CA ALA A 253 -15.46 -69.33 -25.12
C ALA A 253 -15.13 -70.83 -24.93
N ALA A 254 -14.57 -71.50 -25.94
CA ALA A 254 -14.15 -72.90 -25.85
C ALA A 254 -12.83 -73.12 -25.07
N TYR A 255 -12.09 -72.01 -24.77
CA TYR A 255 -10.81 -72.01 -24.07
C TYR A 255 -10.90 -71.30 -22.73
N PRO A 256 -11.11 -72.02 -21.58
CA PRO A 256 -11.35 -71.38 -20.29
C PRO A 256 -10.21 -70.45 -19.81
N ALA A 257 -8.95 -70.81 -20.05
CA ALA A 257 -7.79 -70.03 -19.66
C ALA A 257 -7.77 -68.66 -20.44
N LEU A 258 -8.13 -68.65 -21.71
CA LEU A 258 -8.16 -67.43 -22.50
C LEU A 258 -9.29 -66.47 -22.09
N LYS A 259 -10.40 -67.05 -21.60
CA LYS A 259 -11.51 -66.28 -21.05
C LYS A 259 -11.10 -65.58 -19.77
N GLU A 260 -10.37 -66.25 -18.88
CA GLU A 260 -9.86 -65.69 -17.64
C GLU A 260 -8.88 -64.51 -17.92
N ASP A 261 -7.98 -64.69 -18.90
CA ASP A 261 -7.07 -63.62 -19.37
C ASP A 261 -7.83 -62.40 -19.90
N ILE A 262 -8.90 -62.58 -20.70
CA ILE A 262 -9.74 -61.52 -21.23
C ILE A 262 -10.47 -60.79 -20.13
N ASP A 263 -11.02 -61.49 -19.15
CA ASP A 263 -11.72 -60.90 -18.02
C ASP A 263 -10.75 -60.05 -17.14
N GLU A 264 -9.52 -60.52 -16.93
CA GLU A 264 -8.49 -59.78 -16.24
C GLU A 264 -8.08 -58.51 -17.01
N MET A 265 -7.82 -58.60 -18.31
CA MET A 265 -7.51 -57.44 -19.17
C MET A 265 -8.64 -56.39 -19.15
N GLN A 266 -9.89 -56.81 -19.14
CA GLN A 266 -11.05 -55.94 -19.06
C GLN A 266 -11.14 -55.22 -17.73
N ALA A 267 -10.85 -55.93 -16.63
CA ALA A 267 -10.76 -55.37 -15.28
C ALA A 267 -9.66 -54.28 -15.20
N GLN A 268 -8.48 -54.53 -15.80
CA GLN A 268 -7.38 -53.56 -15.82
C GLN A 268 -7.73 -52.30 -16.67
N VAL A 269 -8.36 -52.48 -17.82
CA VAL A 269 -8.83 -51.33 -18.63
C VAL A 269 -9.84 -50.48 -17.87
N GLN A 270 -10.78 -51.12 -17.17
CA GLN A 270 -11.78 -50.41 -16.36
C GLN A 270 -11.11 -49.64 -15.19
N ARG A 271 -10.09 -50.26 -14.57
CA ARG A 271 -9.28 -49.63 -13.52
C ARG A 271 -8.55 -48.40 -14.08
N CYS A 272 -7.94 -48.46 -15.27
CA CYS A 272 -7.31 -47.34 -15.92
C CYS A 272 -8.33 -46.22 -16.20
N LYS A 273 -9.53 -46.56 -16.68
CA LYS A 273 -10.60 -45.55 -16.89
C LYS A 273 -10.99 -44.83 -15.57
N SER A 274 -11.12 -45.57 -14.47
CA SER A 274 -11.47 -44.99 -13.17
C SER A 274 -10.37 -44.04 -12.65
N ILE A 275 -9.09 -44.40 -12.82
CA ILE A 275 -7.95 -43.56 -12.45
C ILE A 275 -7.96 -42.26 -13.27
N VAL A 276 -8.13 -42.32 -14.60
CA VAL A 276 -8.20 -41.16 -15.47
C VAL A 276 -9.39 -40.25 -15.11
N SER A 277 -10.56 -40.85 -14.82
CA SER A 277 -11.74 -40.09 -14.36
C SER A 277 -11.50 -39.44 -12.99
N GLY A 278 -10.80 -40.10 -12.05
CA GLY A 278 -10.42 -39.53 -10.76
C GLY A 278 -9.49 -38.30 -10.89
N ILE A 279 -8.51 -38.36 -11.81
CA ILE A 279 -7.61 -37.25 -12.10
C ILE A 279 -8.41 -36.05 -12.67
N LEU A 280 -9.38 -36.31 -13.54
CA LEU A 280 -10.27 -35.28 -14.12
C LEU A 280 -11.14 -34.62 -13.05
N LEU A 281 -11.75 -35.41 -12.16
CA LEU A 281 -12.55 -34.90 -11.05
C LEU A 281 -11.71 -34.00 -10.15
N SER A 282 -10.53 -34.43 -9.76
CA SER A 282 -9.60 -33.63 -8.94
C SER A 282 -9.18 -32.34 -9.66
N ALA A 283 -8.99 -32.35 -10.97
CA ALA A 283 -8.66 -31.17 -11.76
C ALA A 283 -9.87 -30.27 -12.05
N GLY A 284 -11.09 -30.81 -12.04
CA GLY A 284 -12.36 -30.10 -12.21
C GLY A 284 -12.82 -29.38 -10.94
N GLU A 285 -12.62 -29.95 -9.76
CA GLU A 285 -12.90 -29.31 -8.47
C GLU A 285 -12.11 -28.00 -8.29
N THR A 286 -10.90 -27.92 -8.85
CA THR A 286 -10.13 -26.68 -8.88
C THR A 286 -10.67 -25.64 -9.87
N ARG A 287 -11.61 -25.97 -10.75
CA ARG A 287 -12.22 -25.07 -11.72
C ARG A 287 -13.45 -24.30 -11.22
N GLY A 288 -13.86 -24.50 -9.95
CA GLY A 288 -15.00 -23.76 -9.40
C GLY A 288 -16.29 -24.06 -10.19
N GLU A 289 -16.60 -25.34 -10.44
CA GLU A 289 -17.96 -25.72 -10.81
C GLU A 289 -18.88 -25.18 -9.73
N ALA A 290 -19.93 -24.46 -10.14
CA ALA A 290 -20.84 -23.79 -9.25
C ALA A 290 -21.29 -24.78 -8.18
N SER A 291 -20.98 -24.48 -6.92
CA SER A 291 -21.38 -25.29 -5.77
C SER A 291 -22.87 -25.60 -5.89
N MET A 292 -23.23 -26.84 -6.15
CA MET A 292 -24.62 -27.26 -6.09
C MET A 292 -25.15 -26.98 -4.69
N GLN A 293 -26.22 -26.20 -4.60
CA GLN A 293 -26.89 -25.98 -3.33
C GLN A 293 -27.43 -27.34 -2.85
N THR A 294 -26.76 -27.92 -1.88
CA THR A 294 -27.20 -29.15 -1.21
C THR A 294 -27.48 -28.85 0.26
N THR A 295 -28.38 -29.58 0.87
CA THR A 295 -28.60 -29.47 2.32
C THR A 295 -27.50 -30.24 3.05
N VAL A 296 -27.15 -29.80 4.27
CA VAL A 296 -26.17 -30.49 5.13
C VAL A 296 -26.53 -31.97 5.32
N ARG A 297 -27.81 -32.28 5.39
CA ARG A 297 -28.31 -33.64 5.54
C ARG A 297 -28.02 -34.49 4.30
N THR A 298 -28.33 -34.00 3.10
CA THR A 298 -28.07 -34.70 1.83
C THR A 298 -26.57 -34.90 1.60
N PHE A 299 -25.75 -33.92 2.02
CA PHE A 299 -24.27 -34.04 1.94
C PHE A 299 -23.71 -35.08 2.89
N VAL A 300 -24.21 -35.14 4.14
CA VAL A 300 -23.78 -36.13 5.13
C VAL A 300 -24.26 -37.56 4.77
N ASP A 301 -25.51 -37.69 4.26
CA ASP A 301 -26.05 -38.96 3.82
C ASP A 301 -25.25 -39.52 2.61
N ALA A 302 -24.88 -38.68 1.64
CA ALA A 302 -24.02 -39.06 0.51
C ALA A 302 -22.61 -39.49 0.96
N LEU A 303 -22.02 -38.79 1.94
CA LEU A 303 -20.73 -39.15 2.54
C LEU A 303 -20.78 -40.49 3.32
N ALA A 304 -21.91 -40.77 3.93
CA ALA A 304 -22.09 -42.02 4.69
C ALA A 304 -22.34 -43.24 3.77
N GLU A 305 -22.86 -43.05 2.55
CA GLU A 305 -23.00 -44.10 1.53
C GLU A 305 -21.69 -44.43 0.80
N GLU A 306 -20.73 -43.47 0.78
CA GLU A 306 -19.44 -43.63 0.09
C GLU A 306 -18.36 -44.31 0.99
N TRP A 307 -18.63 -44.47 2.30
CA TRP A 307 -17.80 -45.13 3.30
C TRP A 307 -18.41 -46.51 3.70
#